data_58dae5637e149c0697b730ffd0fa6ea4
#
_entry.id   58dae5637e149c0697b730ffd0fa6ea4
#
_cell.length_a   1.000
_cell.length_b   1.000
_cell.length_c   1.000
_cell.angle_alpha   90.00
_cell.angle_beta   90.00
_cell.angle_gamma   90.00
#
_symmetry.space_group_name_H-M   'P 1'
#
loop_
_entity.id
_entity.type
_entity.pdbx_description
1 polymer ?
#
loop_
_entity_poly.entity_id
_entity_poly.type
_entity_poly.pdbx_seq_one_letter_code
_entity_poly.pdbx_strand_id
1 'polypeptide(L)'
;MRLNRTSRAAAALGALLLATACSSSNTAATSPGGSDFTPPKLAAQKTLGKSEGQVNLIAWAGYAEDGSNDPKVDWVTDFEKQTGCQVNTKTAGTSDEMVSLMKTGQYDAVSASGDAALRLIASGDAAPVNTELVPNYKDVFSGLKDQQWNSVKGVSYGIPHGRGANLLMYNTKKVSPAPDSWSAVFDKSSSYKGKVTAYDSPIYIADAALYLMKTEPSLGIKDPYALDQKQFDAAVDLLKDQNANVGEYWSDYLKEVSAFKSGDSVVGTSWQVILNTAQAEKVPVKAVLPKEGATGWSDTWMISAKAKHPNCAYNWMNWIISPKVNAQVAEYFGEAPSNAKACTLTTDKNHCTTYHAADESYWKDVHFWTTPIAQCVDGRTDTKCVPYAKWVQAWTEIKG
;
A
#
# COMPACT_ATOMS: atom_id res chain seq x y z
N MET A 1 -16.04 44.60 -63.96
CA MET A 1 -16.81 45.83 -64.33
C MET A 1 -17.36 46.44 -63.08
N ARG A 2 -16.89 47.64 -62.72
CA ARG A 2 -17.46 48.75 -61.98
C ARG A 2 -18.23 48.46 -60.64
N LEU A 3 -17.66 48.87 -59.46
CA LEU A 3 -17.70 50.22 -58.84
C LEU A 3 -19.11 50.67 -58.44
N ASN A 4 -19.41 50.90 -57.16
CA ASN A 4 -19.25 52.14 -56.40
C ASN A 4 -20.01 51.98 -55.06
N ARG A 5 -19.41 52.30 -53.90
CA ARG A 5 -19.44 53.60 -53.17
C ARG A 5 -20.85 54.08 -52.71
N THR A 6 -21.14 54.27 -51.50
CA THR A 6 -20.86 55.29 -50.42
C THR A 6 -22.02 55.13 -49.42
N SER A 7 -22.09 55.52 -48.22
CA SER A 7 -21.48 56.47 -47.29
C SER A 7 -22.03 56.32 -45.87
N ARG A 8 -21.23 56.55 -44.90
CA ARG A 8 -21.38 57.16 -43.59
C ARG A 8 -22.75 57.39 -42.96
N ALA A 9 -22.90 56.91 -41.71
CA ALA A 9 -23.21 57.82 -40.57
C ALA A 9 -22.93 57.11 -39.26
N ALA A 10 -22.27 57.81 -38.32
CA ALA A 10 -21.90 57.44 -36.99
C ALA A 10 -23.06 57.72 -36.03
N ALA A 11 -23.21 56.89 -35.00
CA ALA A 11 -23.66 57.30 -33.69
C ALA A 11 -23.15 56.31 -32.63
N ALA A 12 -22.49 56.87 -31.66
CA ALA A 12 -21.93 56.19 -30.46
C ALA A 12 -23.04 55.94 -29.45
N LEU A 13 -22.90 54.90 -28.65
CA LEU A 13 -22.93 54.84 -27.17
C LEU A 13 -23.25 53.42 -26.68
N GLY A 14 -22.52 53.03 -25.66
CA GLY A 14 -23.01 52.00 -24.71
C GLY A 14 -22.09 50.76 -24.59
N ALA A 15 -20.98 50.89 -23.95
CA ALA A 15 -20.19 49.78 -23.47
C ALA A 15 -20.90 48.97 -22.39
N LEU A 16 -21.07 47.67 -22.58
CA LEU A 16 -21.11 46.67 -21.50
C LEU A 16 -20.37 45.44 -21.96
N LEU A 17 -19.13 45.35 -21.52
CA LEU A 17 -18.28 44.17 -21.63
C LEU A 17 -18.79 43.11 -20.64
N LEU A 18 -19.52 42.12 -21.12
CA LEU A 18 -19.68 40.84 -20.43
C LEU A 18 -18.61 39.90 -20.96
N ALA A 19 -17.46 39.87 -20.26
CA ALA A 19 -16.44 38.87 -20.47
C ALA A 19 -16.95 37.54 -19.87
N THR A 20 -17.54 36.67 -20.68
CA THR A 20 -17.70 35.25 -20.39
C THR A 20 -16.33 34.61 -20.49
N ALA A 21 -15.63 34.53 -19.34
CA ALA A 21 -14.46 33.67 -19.19
C ALA A 21 -14.94 32.22 -19.23
N CYS A 22 -14.79 31.54 -20.38
CA CYS A 22 -14.72 30.07 -20.41
C CYS A 22 -13.49 29.66 -19.64
N SER A 23 -13.64 29.40 -18.33
CA SER A 23 -12.64 28.69 -17.59
C SER A 23 -12.78 27.20 -17.96
N SER A 24 -11.93 26.74 -18.86
CA SER A 24 -11.62 25.33 -19.01
C SER A 24 -11.03 24.89 -17.66
N SER A 25 -11.84 24.26 -16.82
CA SER A 25 -11.39 23.57 -15.64
C SER A 25 -10.54 22.36 -16.07
N ASN A 26 -9.25 22.60 -16.27
CA ASN A 26 -8.26 21.53 -16.13
C ASN A 26 -8.37 21.05 -14.69
N THR A 27 -9.12 19.99 -14.46
CA THR A 27 -9.01 19.17 -13.26
C THR A 27 -7.66 18.47 -13.30
N ALA A 28 -6.60 19.21 -12.99
CA ALA A 28 -5.38 18.61 -12.52
C ALA A 28 -5.77 17.76 -11.29
N ALA A 29 -5.45 16.49 -11.31
CA ALA A 29 -5.59 15.61 -10.15
C ALA A 29 -4.87 16.30 -8.98
N THR A 30 -5.63 16.89 -8.07
CA THR A 30 -5.11 17.51 -6.87
C THR A 30 -4.54 16.37 -6.00
N SER A 31 -3.21 16.30 -5.96
CA SER A 31 -2.53 15.50 -4.92
C SER A 31 -3.08 15.90 -3.55
N PRO A 32 -3.33 14.95 -2.63
CA PRO A 32 -3.78 15.29 -1.29
C PRO A 32 -2.67 16.02 -0.55
N GLY A 33 -2.75 17.33 -0.43
CA GLY A 33 -1.63 18.12 0.07
C GLY A 33 -1.98 19.55 0.41
N GLY A 34 -3.12 19.78 1.07
CA GLY A 34 -3.40 21.05 1.72
C GLY A 34 -3.65 20.83 3.21
N SER A 35 -3.48 21.86 4.03
CA SER A 35 -3.71 21.85 5.48
C SER A 35 -5.11 21.35 5.92
N ASP A 36 -6.03 21.18 4.98
CA ASP A 36 -7.38 20.69 5.17
C ASP A 36 -7.75 19.60 4.17
N PHE A 37 -6.99 18.47 4.17
CA PHE A 37 -7.43 17.31 3.41
C PHE A 37 -8.84 16.91 3.84
N THR A 38 -9.80 17.10 2.95
CA THR A 38 -11.19 16.72 3.16
C THR A 38 -11.60 15.77 2.05
N PRO A 39 -11.92 14.51 2.38
CA PRO A 39 -12.38 13.55 1.40
C PRO A 39 -13.62 14.06 0.68
N PRO A 40 -13.87 13.65 -0.57
CA PRO A 40 -15.15 13.86 -1.22
C PRO A 40 -16.30 13.35 -0.36
N LYS A 41 -17.43 14.07 -0.36
CA LYS A 41 -18.63 13.69 0.40
C LYS A 41 -19.29 12.48 -0.27
N LEU A 42 -18.89 11.29 0.11
CA LEU A 42 -19.50 10.03 -0.30
C LEU A 42 -20.24 9.43 0.89
N ALA A 43 -21.36 8.74 0.62
CA ALA A 43 -22.11 8.06 1.66
C ALA A 43 -21.67 6.62 1.80
N ALA A 44 -21.49 6.16 3.05
CA ALA A 44 -21.37 4.74 3.33
C ALA A 44 -22.70 4.01 3.07
N GLN A 45 -22.63 2.74 2.70
CA GLN A 45 -23.81 1.88 2.62
C GLN A 45 -24.50 1.77 3.98
N LYS A 46 -25.83 1.86 4.02
CA LYS A 46 -26.58 1.84 5.28
C LYS A 46 -27.05 0.47 5.69
N THR A 47 -27.36 -0.40 4.71
CA THR A 47 -27.91 -1.74 4.93
C THR A 47 -27.40 -2.67 3.83
N LEU A 48 -27.27 -3.95 4.15
CA LEU A 48 -26.99 -4.97 3.14
C LEU A 48 -28.30 -5.38 2.45
N GLY A 49 -28.21 -5.50 1.13
CA GLY A 49 -29.27 -6.07 0.29
C GLY A 49 -29.00 -7.53 -0.04
N LYS A 50 -29.63 -8.00 -1.13
CA LYS A 50 -29.34 -9.32 -1.69
C LYS A 50 -27.99 -9.32 -2.40
N SER A 51 -27.36 -10.51 -2.46
CA SER A 51 -26.18 -10.75 -3.28
C SER A 51 -26.43 -10.35 -4.74
N GLU A 52 -25.46 -9.67 -5.33
CA GLU A 52 -25.46 -9.31 -6.76
C GLU A 52 -24.93 -10.43 -7.64
N GLY A 53 -24.55 -11.57 -7.04
CA GLY A 53 -24.09 -12.77 -7.74
C GLY A 53 -22.59 -12.81 -8.05
N GLN A 54 -21.86 -11.70 -7.90
CA GLN A 54 -20.42 -11.68 -8.09
C GLN A 54 -19.76 -10.51 -7.34
N VAL A 55 -18.43 -10.57 -7.22
CA VAL A 55 -17.58 -9.49 -6.75
C VAL A 55 -16.27 -9.46 -7.53
N ASN A 56 -15.84 -8.27 -7.95
CA ASN A 56 -14.59 -8.08 -8.66
C ASN A 56 -13.57 -7.42 -7.71
N LEU A 57 -12.51 -8.14 -7.40
CA LEU A 57 -11.52 -7.75 -6.41
C LEU A 57 -10.19 -7.38 -7.07
N ILE A 58 -9.50 -6.40 -6.49
CA ILE A 58 -8.07 -6.23 -6.67
C ILE A 58 -7.41 -6.68 -5.37
N ALA A 59 -6.46 -7.61 -5.46
CA ALA A 59 -5.85 -8.19 -4.28
C ALA A 59 -4.33 -8.39 -4.46
N TRP A 60 -3.62 -8.39 -3.36
CA TRP A 60 -2.27 -8.95 -3.31
C TRP A 60 -2.34 -10.46 -3.59
N ALA A 61 -1.25 -11.00 -4.17
CA ALA A 61 -1.12 -12.45 -4.30
C ALA A 61 -1.20 -13.11 -2.92
N GLY A 62 -1.97 -14.19 -2.81
CA GLY A 62 -2.16 -14.88 -1.53
C GLY A 62 -3.36 -14.42 -0.70
N TYR A 63 -4.10 -13.38 -1.12
CA TYR A 63 -5.24 -12.86 -0.34
C TYR A 63 -6.60 -13.41 -0.78
N ALA A 64 -6.69 -13.98 -1.96
CA ALA A 64 -7.95 -14.51 -2.52
C ALA A 64 -7.69 -15.85 -3.24
N GLU A 65 -7.22 -16.84 -2.49
CA GLU A 65 -6.90 -18.17 -3.03
C GLU A 65 -8.16 -19.02 -3.18
N ASP A 66 -8.27 -19.64 -4.37
CA ASP A 66 -9.40 -20.45 -4.82
C ASP A 66 -9.02 -21.92 -5.08
N GLY A 67 -7.85 -22.34 -4.62
CA GLY A 67 -7.33 -23.69 -4.84
C GLY A 67 -6.61 -23.89 -6.18
N SER A 68 -6.59 -22.90 -7.07
CA SER A 68 -5.94 -23.03 -8.38
C SER A 68 -4.41 -23.08 -8.28
N ASN A 69 -3.81 -22.36 -7.31
CA ASN A 69 -2.38 -22.39 -7.04
C ASN A 69 -1.96 -23.59 -6.18
N ASP A 70 -2.73 -23.86 -5.13
CA ASP A 70 -2.59 -25.04 -4.27
C ASP A 70 -3.99 -25.52 -3.88
N PRO A 71 -4.41 -26.76 -4.28
CA PRO A 71 -5.73 -27.30 -3.94
C PRO A 71 -6.05 -27.40 -2.44
N LYS A 72 -5.06 -27.23 -1.56
CA LYS A 72 -5.23 -27.20 -0.11
C LYS A 72 -5.49 -25.79 0.44
N VAL A 73 -5.33 -24.78 -0.40
CA VAL A 73 -5.40 -23.37 -0.05
C VAL A 73 -6.57 -22.75 -0.81
N ASP A 74 -7.75 -22.81 -0.20
CA ASP A 74 -9.00 -22.36 -0.80
C ASP A 74 -9.94 -21.84 0.29
N TRP A 75 -10.24 -20.57 0.25
CA TRP A 75 -11.29 -19.93 1.06
C TRP A 75 -12.30 -19.19 0.19
N VAL A 76 -12.05 -19.08 -1.11
CA VAL A 76 -12.94 -18.45 -2.08
C VAL A 76 -14.13 -19.36 -2.37
N THR A 77 -13.92 -20.64 -2.65
CA THR A 77 -14.99 -21.58 -2.98
C THR A 77 -16.06 -21.69 -1.88
N ASP A 78 -15.65 -21.67 -0.60
CA ASP A 78 -16.60 -21.69 0.51
C ASP A 78 -17.38 -20.36 0.62
N PHE A 79 -16.75 -19.22 0.34
CA PHE A 79 -17.42 -17.92 0.26
C PHE A 79 -18.49 -17.90 -0.82
N GLU A 80 -18.16 -18.35 -2.03
CA GLU A 80 -19.07 -18.40 -3.16
C GLU A 80 -20.30 -19.26 -2.87
N LYS A 81 -20.09 -20.45 -2.27
CA LYS A 81 -21.17 -21.36 -1.88
C LYS A 81 -22.09 -20.75 -0.83
N GLN A 82 -21.55 -20.01 0.15
CA GLN A 82 -22.32 -19.47 1.26
C GLN A 82 -23.08 -18.20 0.89
N THR A 83 -22.51 -17.38 0.01
CA THR A 83 -23.03 -16.04 -0.30
C THR A 83 -23.70 -15.94 -1.65
N GLY A 84 -23.40 -16.86 -2.57
CA GLY A 84 -23.78 -16.76 -3.97
C GLY A 84 -23.04 -15.66 -4.72
N CYS A 85 -21.94 -15.12 -4.17
CA CYS A 85 -21.11 -14.10 -4.80
C CYS A 85 -19.89 -14.76 -5.44
N GLN A 86 -19.85 -14.89 -6.76
CA GLN A 86 -18.71 -15.37 -7.51
C GLN A 86 -17.54 -14.38 -7.42
N VAL A 87 -16.33 -14.84 -7.10
CA VAL A 87 -15.16 -14.00 -6.91
C VAL A 87 -14.31 -13.94 -8.16
N ASN A 88 -14.12 -12.74 -8.68
CA ASN A 88 -13.20 -12.48 -9.79
C ASN A 88 -12.03 -11.64 -9.26
N THR A 89 -10.85 -12.22 -9.18
CA THR A 89 -9.67 -11.54 -8.61
C THR A 89 -8.70 -11.10 -9.69
N LYS A 90 -8.29 -9.84 -9.62
CA LYS A 90 -7.12 -9.30 -10.32
C LYS A 90 -6.00 -9.14 -9.29
N THR A 91 -4.96 -9.94 -9.40
CA THR A 91 -3.74 -9.76 -8.60
C THR A 91 -2.96 -8.54 -9.09
N ALA A 92 -2.52 -7.71 -8.15
CA ALA A 92 -1.64 -6.58 -8.39
C ALA A 92 -0.36 -6.70 -7.56
N GLY A 93 0.76 -6.23 -8.09
CA GLY A 93 2.08 -6.33 -7.46
C GLY A 93 2.51 -5.06 -6.72
N THR A 94 1.83 -3.92 -6.94
CA THR A 94 2.15 -2.64 -6.32
C THR A 94 0.91 -1.83 -5.98
N SER A 95 1.03 -0.95 -4.98
CA SER A 95 0.00 0.04 -4.64
C SER A 95 -0.34 0.96 -5.81
N ASP A 96 0.62 1.30 -6.66
CA ASP A 96 0.39 2.15 -7.84
C ASP A 96 -0.48 1.43 -8.89
N GLU A 97 -0.25 0.14 -9.10
CA GLU A 97 -1.11 -0.68 -9.95
C GLU A 97 -2.54 -0.73 -9.39
N MET A 98 -2.70 -0.96 -8.08
CA MET A 98 -4.01 -1.00 -7.41
C MET A 98 -4.78 0.31 -7.56
N VAL A 99 -4.12 1.46 -7.34
CA VAL A 99 -4.73 2.77 -7.54
C VAL A 99 -5.15 2.98 -8.99
N SER A 100 -4.33 2.55 -9.94
CA SER A 100 -4.63 2.66 -11.37
C SER A 100 -5.83 1.80 -11.77
N LEU A 101 -5.90 0.57 -11.27
CA LEU A 101 -7.02 -0.35 -11.53
C LEU A 101 -8.33 0.17 -10.92
N MET A 102 -8.30 0.69 -9.68
CA MET A 102 -9.49 1.25 -9.02
C MET A 102 -10.09 2.43 -9.79
N LYS A 103 -9.27 3.29 -10.40
CA LYS A 103 -9.73 4.41 -11.22
C LYS A 103 -10.57 3.97 -12.42
N THR A 104 -10.37 2.77 -12.92
CA THR A 104 -11.15 2.23 -14.06
C THR A 104 -12.63 2.05 -13.72
N GLY A 105 -13.00 1.91 -12.43
CA GLY A 105 -14.35 1.63 -11.98
C GLY A 105 -14.86 0.23 -12.36
N GLN A 106 -13.96 -0.69 -12.68
CA GLN A 106 -14.30 -2.08 -13.04
C GLN A 106 -14.32 -3.02 -11.84
N TYR A 107 -13.75 -2.59 -10.71
CA TYR A 107 -13.59 -3.38 -9.51
C TYR A 107 -14.47 -2.86 -8.37
N ASP A 108 -14.90 -3.77 -7.50
CA ASP A 108 -15.80 -3.47 -6.39
C ASP A 108 -15.04 -3.22 -5.08
N ALA A 109 -13.90 -3.90 -4.89
CA ALA A 109 -13.06 -3.71 -3.73
C ALA A 109 -11.57 -3.93 -4.03
N VAL A 110 -10.72 -3.42 -3.16
CA VAL A 110 -9.25 -3.53 -3.24
C VAL A 110 -8.67 -3.78 -1.86
N SER A 111 -7.65 -4.64 -1.77
CA SER A 111 -6.82 -4.80 -0.57
C SER A 111 -5.66 -3.80 -0.63
N ALA A 112 -5.91 -2.54 -0.22
CA ALA A 112 -4.95 -1.46 -0.36
C ALA A 112 -4.01 -1.37 0.85
N SER A 113 -2.73 -1.16 0.59
CA SER A 113 -1.76 -0.76 1.62
C SER A 113 -1.88 0.74 1.92
N GLY A 114 -1.32 1.18 3.05
CA GLY A 114 -1.51 2.55 3.54
C GLY A 114 -0.99 3.65 2.61
N ASP A 115 0.01 3.37 1.79
CA ASP A 115 0.52 4.29 0.78
C ASP A 115 -0.45 4.53 -0.39
N ALA A 116 -1.39 3.61 -0.62
CA ALA A 116 -2.48 3.77 -1.59
C ALA A 116 -3.74 4.39 -0.97
N ALA A 117 -4.00 4.13 0.32
CA ALA A 117 -5.28 4.41 0.96
C ALA A 117 -5.72 5.87 0.85
N LEU A 118 -4.88 6.83 1.29
CA LEU A 118 -5.24 8.26 1.20
C LEU A 118 -5.40 8.74 -0.25
N ARG A 119 -4.69 8.14 -1.20
CA ARG A 119 -4.81 8.46 -2.63
C ARG A 119 -6.17 8.05 -3.16
N LEU A 120 -6.66 6.85 -2.81
CA LEU A 120 -7.99 6.35 -3.18
C LEU A 120 -9.11 7.16 -2.51
N ILE A 121 -8.91 7.54 -1.25
CA ILE A 121 -9.85 8.37 -0.50
C ILE A 121 -9.92 9.78 -1.12
N ALA A 122 -8.77 10.39 -1.38
CA ALA A 122 -8.66 11.75 -1.91
C ALA A 122 -9.24 11.90 -3.32
N SER A 123 -9.01 10.89 -4.18
CA SER A 123 -9.58 10.88 -5.54
C SER A 123 -11.08 10.57 -5.56
N GLY A 124 -11.66 10.10 -4.43
CA GLY A 124 -13.05 9.65 -4.38
C GLY A 124 -13.26 8.30 -5.08
N ASP A 125 -12.21 7.53 -5.29
CA ASP A 125 -12.32 6.17 -5.83
C ASP A 125 -12.70 5.15 -4.77
N ALA A 126 -12.38 5.42 -3.48
CA ALA A 126 -12.86 4.64 -2.33
C ALA A 126 -14.01 5.34 -1.60
N ALA A 127 -15.04 4.59 -1.26
CA ALA A 127 -16.17 5.08 -0.46
C ALA A 127 -15.95 4.79 1.04
N PRO A 128 -16.58 5.56 1.94
CA PRO A 128 -16.63 5.23 3.36
C PRO A 128 -17.24 3.84 3.60
N VAL A 129 -16.71 3.12 4.56
CA VAL A 129 -17.20 1.79 4.97
C VAL A 129 -18.02 1.90 6.25
N ASN A 130 -19.23 1.33 6.23
CA ASN A 130 -20.02 1.15 7.44
C ASN A 130 -19.59 -0.15 8.13
N THR A 131 -18.79 -0.03 9.19
CA THR A 131 -18.24 -1.17 9.94
C THR A 131 -19.30 -2.00 10.66
N GLU A 132 -20.49 -1.46 10.90
CA GLU A 132 -21.63 -2.20 11.47
C GLU A 132 -22.16 -3.30 10.51
N LEU A 133 -21.93 -3.13 9.20
CA LEU A 133 -22.26 -4.13 8.18
C LEU A 133 -21.23 -5.26 8.07
N VAL A 134 -20.17 -5.20 8.88
CA VAL A 134 -19.08 -6.19 8.92
C VAL A 134 -18.99 -6.77 10.35
N PRO A 135 -19.84 -7.74 10.72
CA PRO A 135 -19.95 -8.27 12.09
C PRO A 135 -18.63 -8.72 12.73
N ASN A 136 -17.68 -9.24 11.91
CA ASN A 136 -16.38 -9.68 12.41
C ASN A 136 -15.44 -8.50 12.74
N TYR A 137 -15.76 -7.27 12.32
CA TYR A 137 -14.94 -6.09 12.64
C TYR A 137 -14.81 -5.84 14.14
N LYS A 138 -15.80 -6.23 14.93
CA LYS A 138 -15.75 -6.13 16.41
C LYS A 138 -14.53 -6.84 17.02
N ASP A 139 -14.12 -7.96 16.40
CA ASP A 139 -13.06 -8.84 16.86
C ASP A 139 -11.67 -8.46 16.26
N VAL A 140 -11.58 -7.41 15.45
CA VAL A 140 -10.31 -6.85 14.95
C VAL A 140 -9.54 -6.21 16.11
N PHE A 141 -8.23 -6.43 16.17
CA PHE A 141 -7.33 -5.81 17.15
C PHE A 141 -7.49 -4.29 17.14
N SER A 142 -7.52 -3.69 18.33
CA SER A 142 -7.75 -2.24 18.50
C SER A 142 -6.67 -1.40 17.81
N GLY A 143 -5.41 -1.86 17.82
CA GLY A 143 -4.30 -1.19 17.14
C GLY A 143 -4.38 -1.15 15.61
N LEU A 144 -5.36 -1.81 15.00
CA LEU A 144 -5.60 -1.78 13.55
C LEU A 144 -6.82 -0.96 13.16
N LYS A 145 -7.68 -0.61 14.13
CA LYS A 145 -8.87 0.20 13.89
C LYS A 145 -8.55 1.69 13.87
N ASP A 146 -9.26 2.42 13.04
CA ASP A 146 -9.22 3.90 12.99
C ASP A 146 -7.82 4.50 12.83
N GLN A 147 -6.95 3.78 12.12
CA GLN A 147 -5.59 4.22 11.84
C GLN A 147 -5.56 5.20 10.64
N GLN A 148 -4.50 6.02 10.56
CA GLN A 148 -4.33 7.01 9.48
C GLN A 148 -4.33 6.40 8.06
N TRP A 149 -4.07 5.11 7.91
CA TRP A 149 -4.11 4.40 6.63
C TRP A 149 -5.46 3.77 6.30
N ASN A 150 -6.43 3.78 7.21
CA ASN A 150 -7.77 3.23 6.95
C ASN A 150 -8.92 4.16 7.39
N SER A 151 -8.60 5.34 7.92
CA SER A 151 -9.59 6.27 8.47
C SER A 151 -9.16 7.72 8.23
N VAL A 152 -10.12 8.61 7.98
CA VAL A 152 -9.91 10.05 7.84
C VAL A 152 -10.96 10.80 8.63
N LYS A 153 -10.54 11.66 9.57
CA LYS A 153 -11.44 12.48 10.40
C LYS A 153 -12.54 11.65 11.10
N GLY A 154 -12.19 10.44 11.59
CA GLY A 154 -13.11 9.55 12.28
C GLY A 154 -14.08 8.79 11.38
N VAL A 155 -13.89 8.85 10.07
CA VAL A 155 -14.65 8.05 9.09
C VAL A 155 -13.80 6.89 8.62
N SER A 156 -14.29 5.66 8.78
CA SER A 156 -13.63 4.46 8.28
C SER A 156 -13.78 4.34 6.76
N TYR A 157 -12.70 3.98 6.07
CA TYR A 157 -12.66 3.73 4.63
C TYR A 157 -12.25 2.29 4.30
N GLY A 158 -12.02 1.45 5.31
CA GLY A 158 -11.66 0.08 5.03
C GLY A 158 -11.61 -0.82 6.25
N ILE A 159 -11.53 -2.11 5.98
CA ILE A 159 -11.51 -3.19 6.95
C ILE A 159 -10.10 -3.79 6.98
N PRO A 160 -9.39 -3.75 8.12
CA PRO A 160 -8.03 -4.29 8.22
C PRO A 160 -7.97 -5.78 7.90
N HIS A 161 -7.01 -6.18 7.06
CA HIS A 161 -6.79 -7.57 6.66
C HIS A 161 -5.79 -8.29 7.57
N GLY A 162 -4.65 -7.67 7.76
CA GLY A 162 -3.53 -8.13 8.57
C GLY A 162 -2.43 -7.08 8.61
N ARG A 163 -1.27 -7.43 9.16
CA ARG A 163 -0.08 -6.57 9.16
C ARG A 163 1.21 -7.38 9.12
N GLY A 164 2.25 -6.79 8.53
CA GLY A 164 3.59 -7.34 8.47
C GLY A 164 4.67 -6.28 8.45
N ALA A 165 5.89 -6.68 8.79
CA ALA A 165 7.08 -5.84 8.67
C ALA A 165 7.84 -6.19 7.38
N ASN A 166 8.50 -5.21 6.78
CA ASN A 166 9.52 -5.44 5.79
C ASN A 166 10.78 -5.97 6.51
N LEU A 167 11.34 -7.03 6.00
CA LEU A 167 12.43 -7.75 6.64
C LEU A 167 13.70 -7.67 5.79
N LEU A 168 14.84 -7.75 6.45
CA LEU A 168 16.13 -7.96 5.80
C LEU A 168 16.34 -9.46 5.62
N MET A 169 16.12 -9.97 4.40
CA MET A 169 16.38 -11.36 4.05
C MET A 169 17.81 -11.54 3.53
N TYR A 170 18.43 -12.65 3.89
CA TYR A 170 19.79 -12.97 3.45
C TYR A 170 20.04 -14.47 3.27
N ASN A 171 20.93 -14.81 2.35
CA ASN A 171 21.38 -16.17 2.11
C ASN A 171 22.44 -16.55 3.16
N THR A 172 22.13 -17.53 4.00
CA THR A 172 23.00 -17.93 5.13
C THR A 172 24.33 -18.57 4.74
N LYS A 173 24.48 -18.98 3.48
CA LYS A 173 25.73 -19.56 2.94
C LYS A 173 26.61 -18.53 2.24
N LYS A 174 26.06 -17.36 1.91
CA LYS A 174 26.73 -16.31 1.14
C LYS A 174 26.99 -15.04 1.95
N VAL A 175 26.21 -14.81 2.99
CA VAL A 175 26.29 -13.62 3.84
C VAL A 175 26.73 -14.04 5.23
N SER A 176 27.93 -13.61 5.63
CA SER A 176 28.53 -13.88 6.94
C SER A 176 29.38 -12.68 7.36
N PRO A 177 29.26 -12.19 8.61
CA PRO A 177 28.30 -12.60 9.64
C PRO A 177 26.85 -12.32 9.23
N ALA A 178 25.86 -12.90 9.94
CA ALA A 178 24.45 -12.58 9.76
C ALA A 178 24.23 -11.08 9.93
N PRO A 179 23.56 -10.39 9.00
CA PRO A 179 23.33 -8.96 9.09
C PRO A 179 22.30 -8.65 10.18
N ASP A 180 22.47 -7.53 10.89
CA ASP A 180 21.55 -7.00 11.87
C ASP A 180 21.12 -5.55 11.56
N SER A 181 21.51 -5.04 10.40
CA SER A 181 21.35 -3.64 9.99
C SER A 181 21.03 -3.54 8.52
N TRP A 182 20.22 -2.54 8.18
CA TRP A 182 19.96 -2.14 6.80
C TRP A 182 21.21 -1.67 6.05
N SER A 183 22.34 -1.42 6.74
CA SER A 183 23.61 -1.13 6.08
C SER A 183 24.02 -2.20 5.07
N ALA A 184 23.62 -3.45 5.27
CA ALA A 184 23.90 -4.54 4.33
C ALA A 184 23.35 -4.28 2.91
N VAL A 185 22.27 -3.49 2.79
CA VAL A 185 21.63 -3.15 1.51
C VAL A 185 21.85 -1.69 1.10
N PHE A 186 21.99 -0.76 2.07
CA PHE A 186 22.12 0.67 1.77
C PHE A 186 23.56 1.19 1.69
N ASP A 187 24.52 0.51 2.32
CA ASP A 187 25.90 0.97 2.29
C ASP A 187 26.50 0.94 0.89
N LYS A 188 27.06 2.08 0.47
CA LYS A 188 27.76 2.23 -0.81
C LYS A 188 28.95 1.29 -0.95
N SER A 189 29.57 0.94 0.18
CA SER A 189 30.70 0.00 0.28
C SER A 189 30.26 -1.45 0.42
N SER A 190 28.99 -1.76 0.17
CA SER A 190 28.46 -3.11 0.28
C SER A 190 29.30 -4.10 -0.53
N SER A 191 29.69 -5.21 0.12
CA SER A 191 30.37 -6.34 -0.53
C SER A 191 29.45 -7.15 -1.45
N TYR A 192 28.14 -6.78 -1.51
CA TYR A 192 27.12 -7.50 -2.26
C TYR A 192 26.74 -6.81 -3.56
N LYS A 193 27.67 -6.12 -4.21
CA LYS A 193 27.44 -5.38 -5.46
C LYS A 193 26.77 -6.26 -6.53
N GLY A 194 25.64 -5.79 -7.06
CA GLY A 194 24.82 -6.51 -8.03
C GLY A 194 24.12 -7.75 -7.47
N LYS A 195 24.03 -7.89 -6.13
CA LYS A 195 23.45 -9.03 -5.42
C LYS A 195 22.38 -8.63 -4.39
N VAL A 196 21.98 -7.36 -4.38
CA VAL A 196 20.94 -6.83 -3.50
C VAL A 196 19.60 -6.88 -4.22
N THR A 197 18.53 -7.26 -3.50
CA THR A 197 17.14 -7.06 -3.97
C THR A 197 16.52 -5.84 -3.30
N ALA A 198 15.70 -5.11 -4.04
CA ALA A 198 14.95 -3.97 -3.55
C ALA A 198 13.50 -4.01 -4.07
N TYR A 199 12.54 -3.57 -3.24
CA TYR A 199 11.14 -3.52 -3.65
C TYR A 199 10.93 -2.45 -4.72
N ASP A 200 10.33 -2.83 -5.85
CA ASP A 200 10.09 -1.95 -7.00
C ASP A 200 8.85 -1.07 -6.80
N SER A 201 8.94 -0.14 -5.87
CA SER A 201 7.87 0.82 -5.62
C SER A 201 8.43 2.13 -5.07
N PRO A 202 7.84 3.30 -5.41
CA PRO A 202 8.23 4.59 -4.86
C PRO A 202 8.24 4.65 -3.33
N ILE A 203 7.40 3.82 -2.66
CA ILE A 203 7.34 3.78 -1.20
C ILE A 203 8.66 3.29 -0.58
N TYR A 204 9.50 2.59 -1.33
CA TYR A 204 10.82 2.15 -0.88
C TYR A 204 11.77 3.32 -0.51
N ILE A 205 11.47 4.55 -0.93
CA ILE A 205 12.18 5.76 -0.47
C ILE A 205 12.05 5.91 1.05
N ALA A 206 10.94 5.44 1.65
CA ALA A 206 10.76 5.47 3.10
C ALA A 206 11.70 4.50 3.83
N ASP A 207 12.10 3.39 3.21
CA ASP A 207 13.08 2.45 3.79
C ASP A 207 14.46 3.12 3.90
N ALA A 208 14.86 3.85 2.86
CA ALA A 208 16.08 4.67 2.89
C ALA A 208 15.99 5.80 3.94
N ALA A 209 14.84 6.49 4.02
CA ALA A 209 14.62 7.53 5.02
C ALA A 209 14.66 6.99 6.45
N LEU A 210 14.10 5.80 6.70
CA LEU A 210 14.17 5.10 7.98
C LEU A 210 15.63 4.79 8.38
N TYR A 211 16.43 4.29 7.43
CA TYR A 211 17.84 4.06 7.66
C TYR A 211 18.57 5.36 8.03
N LEU A 212 18.37 6.43 7.25
CA LEU A 212 18.95 7.75 7.52
C LEU A 212 18.46 8.35 8.84
N MET A 213 17.23 8.13 9.23
CA MET A 213 16.68 8.58 10.51
C MET A 213 17.52 8.09 11.70
N LYS A 214 18.11 6.91 11.60
CA LYS A 214 18.94 6.29 12.64
C LYS A 214 20.43 6.53 12.46
N THR A 215 20.92 6.62 11.22
CA THR A 215 22.35 6.75 10.92
C THR A 215 22.80 8.19 10.73
N GLU A 216 21.90 9.10 10.34
CA GLU A 216 22.17 10.53 10.16
C GLU A 216 21.18 11.41 10.96
N PRO A 217 21.24 11.41 12.31
CA PRO A 217 20.30 12.18 13.15
C PRO A 217 20.27 13.69 12.85
N SER A 218 21.34 14.23 12.25
CA SER A 218 21.42 15.64 11.83
C SER A 218 20.41 16.05 10.76
N LEU A 219 19.81 15.07 10.04
CA LEU A 219 18.73 15.30 9.10
C LEU A 219 17.39 15.59 9.82
N GLY A 220 17.25 15.19 11.08
CA GLY A 220 16.05 15.45 11.88
C GLY A 220 14.79 14.72 11.38
N ILE A 221 14.95 13.60 10.65
CA ILE A 221 13.81 12.78 10.20
C ILE A 221 13.12 12.19 11.43
N LYS A 222 11.79 12.38 11.55
CA LYS A 222 10.97 11.83 12.63
C LYS A 222 10.02 10.75 12.15
N ASP A 223 9.60 10.84 10.90
CA ASP A 223 8.70 9.91 10.24
C ASP A 223 9.17 9.70 8.80
N PRO A 224 9.42 8.47 8.36
CA PRO A 224 9.95 8.19 7.03
C PRO A 224 9.00 8.58 5.89
N TYR A 225 7.73 8.86 6.19
CA TYR A 225 6.72 9.30 5.20
C TYR A 225 6.48 10.81 5.23
N ALA A 226 7.09 11.54 6.18
CA ALA A 226 6.95 12.97 6.34
C ALA A 226 8.29 13.67 6.08
N LEU A 227 8.79 13.60 4.86
CA LEU A 227 10.08 14.16 4.49
C LEU A 227 9.93 15.58 3.92
N ASP A 228 10.64 16.56 4.48
CA ASP A 228 10.87 17.82 3.78
C ASP A 228 11.83 17.62 2.60
N GLN A 229 12.05 18.68 1.79
CA GLN A 229 12.84 18.55 0.56
C GLN A 229 14.27 18.05 0.85
N LYS A 230 14.94 18.56 1.89
CA LYS A 230 16.30 18.17 2.25
C LYS A 230 16.38 16.69 2.68
N GLN A 231 15.42 16.27 3.49
CA GLN A 231 15.32 14.87 3.96
C GLN A 231 15.02 13.92 2.81
N PHE A 232 14.13 14.34 1.91
CA PHE A 232 13.76 13.57 0.72
C PHE A 232 14.95 13.41 -0.23
N ASP A 233 15.65 14.52 -0.53
CA ASP A 233 16.81 14.48 -1.41
C ASP A 233 17.90 13.55 -0.86
N ALA A 234 18.15 13.58 0.46
CA ALA A 234 19.10 12.66 1.10
C ALA A 234 18.70 11.17 0.94
N ALA A 235 17.41 10.85 1.08
CA ALA A 235 16.91 9.48 0.88
C ALA A 235 17.02 9.04 -0.60
N VAL A 236 16.73 9.95 -1.53
CA VAL A 236 16.86 9.70 -2.97
C VAL A 236 18.33 9.50 -3.37
N ASP A 237 19.25 10.32 -2.84
CA ASP A 237 20.68 10.17 -3.11
C ASP A 237 21.23 8.86 -2.58
N LEU A 238 20.80 8.44 -1.38
CA LEU A 238 21.16 7.12 -0.83
C LEU A 238 20.71 5.98 -1.75
N LEU A 239 19.50 6.07 -2.31
CA LEU A 239 19.00 5.04 -3.23
C LEU A 239 19.68 5.07 -4.60
N LYS A 240 20.06 6.23 -5.10
CA LYS A 240 20.90 6.35 -6.31
C LYS A 240 22.27 5.69 -6.10
N ASP A 241 22.86 5.86 -4.93
CA ASP A 241 24.09 5.17 -4.55
C ASP A 241 23.87 3.64 -4.41
N GLN A 242 22.77 3.22 -3.81
CA GLN A 242 22.40 1.80 -3.68
C GLN A 242 22.17 1.14 -5.04
N ASN A 243 21.64 1.85 -6.04
CA ASN A 243 21.28 1.30 -7.35
C ASN A 243 22.46 0.51 -7.98
N ALA A 244 23.70 0.93 -7.75
CA ALA A 244 24.89 0.21 -8.21
C ALA A 244 25.08 -1.19 -7.57
N ASN A 245 24.42 -1.44 -6.43
CA ASN A 245 24.45 -2.71 -5.70
C ASN A 245 23.24 -3.60 -6.01
N VAL A 246 22.15 -3.01 -6.53
CA VAL A 246 20.90 -3.74 -6.82
C VAL A 246 21.10 -4.63 -8.05
N GLY A 247 20.80 -5.90 -7.90
CA GLY A 247 20.75 -6.87 -8.99
C GLY A 247 19.32 -7.12 -9.48
N GLU A 248 18.33 -6.97 -8.58
CA GLU A 248 16.92 -7.17 -8.92
C GLU A 248 16.03 -6.16 -8.18
N TYR A 249 15.24 -5.42 -8.95
CA TYR A 249 14.06 -4.70 -8.45
C TYR A 249 12.83 -5.59 -8.64
N TRP A 250 12.17 -5.95 -7.54
CA TRP A 250 11.04 -6.88 -7.57
C TRP A 250 9.72 -6.21 -7.17
N SER A 251 8.66 -6.52 -7.90
CA SER A 251 7.26 -6.26 -7.54
C SER A 251 6.43 -7.54 -7.55
N ASP A 252 6.96 -8.60 -8.16
CA ASP A 252 6.45 -9.96 -8.06
C ASP A 252 7.30 -10.74 -7.07
N TYR A 253 6.69 -11.22 -5.97
CA TYR A 253 7.36 -11.91 -4.90
C TYR A 253 8.10 -13.19 -5.36
N LEU A 254 7.59 -13.88 -6.38
CA LEU A 254 8.23 -15.07 -6.96
C LEU A 254 9.52 -14.75 -7.72
N LYS A 255 9.65 -13.53 -8.23
CA LYS A 255 10.93 -13.08 -8.81
C LYS A 255 12.02 -13.00 -7.76
N GLU A 256 11.71 -12.46 -6.58
CA GLU A 256 12.68 -12.41 -5.49
C GLU A 256 13.06 -13.81 -5.02
N VAL A 257 12.08 -14.72 -4.84
CA VAL A 257 12.35 -16.14 -4.54
C VAL A 257 13.32 -16.74 -5.56
N SER A 258 13.05 -16.52 -6.85
CA SER A 258 13.88 -17.02 -7.96
C SER A 258 15.29 -16.46 -7.93
N ALA A 259 15.46 -15.16 -7.65
CA ALA A 259 16.75 -14.49 -7.57
C ALA A 259 17.62 -15.04 -6.41
N PHE A 260 17.01 -15.32 -5.26
CA PHE A 260 17.72 -15.97 -4.14
C PHE A 260 18.04 -17.44 -4.41
N LYS A 261 17.16 -18.15 -5.13
CA LYS A 261 17.35 -19.55 -5.50
C LYS A 261 18.48 -19.73 -6.51
N SER A 262 18.57 -18.87 -7.52
CA SER A 262 19.67 -18.87 -8.50
C SER A 262 21.00 -18.39 -7.90
N GLY A 263 20.94 -17.58 -6.83
CA GLY A 263 22.10 -16.90 -6.24
C GLY A 263 22.47 -15.60 -6.98
N ASP A 264 21.58 -15.09 -7.82
CA ASP A 264 21.69 -13.75 -8.43
C ASP A 264 21.54 -12.67 -7.38
N SER A 265 20.77 -12.95 -6.31
CA SER A 265 20.66 -12.12 -5.12
C SER A 265 21.02 -12.88 -3.87
N VAL A 266 21.57 -12.18 -2.87
CA VAL A 266 22.00 -12.80 -1.60
C VAL A 266 21.52 -12.05 -0.36
N VAL A 267 21.08 -10.80 -0.50
CA VAL A 267 20.57 -9.97 0.59
C VAL A 267 19.59 -8.94 0.02
N GLY A 268 18.54 -8.59 0.76
CA GLY A 268 17.60 -7.58 0.30
C GLY A 268 16.42 -7.36 1.22
N THR A 269 15.60 -6.38 0.85
CA THR A 269 14.31 -6.12 1.49
C THR A 269 13.31 -7.17 1.03
N SER A 270 12.59 -7.79 1.94
CA SER A 270 11.72 -8.92 1.66
C SER A 270 10.47 -8.93 2.54
N TRP A 271 9.49 -9.72 2.17
CA TRP A 271 8.32 -10.02 2.97
C TRP A 271 8.38 -11.45 3.54
N GLN A 272 7.65 -11.67 4.62
CA GLN A 272 7.66 -12.99 5.26
C GLN A 272 7.18 -14.11 4.32
N VAL A 273 6.19 -13.85 3.46
CA VAL A 273 5.73 -14.82 2.44
C VAL A 273 6.87 -15.25 1.51
N ILE A 274 7.76 -14.35 1.16
CA ILE A 274 8.92 -14.63 0.30
C ILE A 274 9.92 -15.54 1.03
N LEU A 275 10.21 -15.21 2.29
CA LEU A 275 11.04 -16.06 3.15
C LEU A 275 10.46 -17.46 3.27
N ASN A 276 9.16 -17.57 3.58
CA ASN A 276 8.47 -18.85 3.74
C ASN A 276 8.53 -19.68 2.45
N THR A 277 8.23 -19.06 1.31
CA THR A 277 8.27 -19.71 -0.01
C THR A 277 9.69 -20.18 -0.35
N ALA A 278 10.69 -19.32 -0.18
CA ALA A 278 12.08 -19.67 -0.43
C ALA A 278 12.55 -20.83 0.46
N GLN A 279 12.16 -20.83 1.75
CA GLN A 279 12.50 -21.92 2.68
C GLN A 279 11.79 -23.23 2.31
N ALA A 280 10.53 -23.18 1.87
CA ALA A 280 9.81 -24.36 1.37
C ALA A 280 10.52 -24.98 0.14
N GLU A 281 11.13 -24.13 -0.70
CA GLU A 281 11.99 -24.57 -1.82
C GLU A 281 13.43 -24.91 -1.41
N LYS A 282 13.71 -24.98 -0.11
CA LYS A 282 15.03 -25.31 0.48
C LYS A 282 16.15 -24.33 0.12
N VAL A 283 15.82 -23.10 -0.22
CA VAL A 283 16.79 -22.02 -0.35
C VAL A 283 17.33 -21.68 1.05
N PRO A 284 18.66 -21.57 1.25
CA PRO A 284 19.24 -21.36 2.56
C PRO A 284 19.14 -19.88 2.98
N VAL A 285 17.94 -19.41 3.26
CA VAL A 285 17.65 -18.02 3.64
C VAL A 285 17.17 -17.90 5.08
N LYS A 286 17.43 -16.75 5.68
CA LYS A 286 16.87 -16.24 6.93
C LYS A 286 16.49 -14.77 6.74
N ALA A 287 15.62 -14.26 7.61
CA ALA A 287 15.34 -12.84 7.69
C ALA A 287 15.45 -12.35 9.13
N VAL A 288 15.66 -11.05 9.28
CA VAL A 288 15.72 -10.34 10.55
C VAL A 288 14.97 -9.03 10.46
N LEU A 289 14.46 -8.57 11.59
CA LEU A 289 14.07 -7.17 11.76
C LEU A 289 15.35 -6.41 12.14
N PRO A 290 15.84 -5.45 11.31
CA PRO A 290 17.08 -4.74 11.61
C PRO A 290 16.98 -3.86 12.85
N LYS A 291 18.11 -3.56 13.46
CA LYS A 291 18.19 -2.73 14.67
C LYS A 291 17.71 -1.28 14.47
N GLU A 292 17.68 -0.80 13.26
CA GLU A 292 17.10 0.49 12.92
C GLU A 292 15.58 0.49 12.94
N GLY A 293 14.93 -0.68 13.09
CA GLY A 293 13.52 -0.88 12.86
C GLY A 293 13.23 -1.19 11.39
N ALA A 294 11.97 -1.18 11.01
CA ALA A 294 11.55 -1.43 9.64
C ALA A 294 10.36 -0.57 9.22
N THR A 295 10.15 -0.42 7.94
CA THR A 295 8.84 -0.09 7.41
C THR A 295 7.97 -1.35 7.44
N GLY A 296 6.67 -1.18 7.30
CA GLY A 296 5.75 -2.30 7.30
C GLY A 296 4.43 -1.93 6.63
N TRP A 297 3.58 -2.91 6.50
CA TRP A 297 2.29 -2.75 5.85
C TRP A 297 1.16 -3.25 6.76
N SER A 298 0.01 -2.61 6.64
CA SER A 298 -1.25 -3.05 7.21
C SER A 298 -2.32 -2.86 6.15
N ASP A 299 -2.63 -3.92 5.44
CA ASP A 299 -3.52 -3.85 4.30
C ASP A 299 -4.98 -3.74 4.72
N THR A 300 -5.75 -3.08 3.91
CA THR A 300 -7.11 -2.70 4.22
C THR A 300 -8.01 -2.96 3.02
N TRP A 301 -9.08 -3.74 3.22
CA TRP A 301 -10.11 -3.92 2.21
C TRP A 301 -10.96 -2.66 2.10
N MET A 302 -10.83 -1.96 0.99
CA MET A 302 -11.56 -0.73 0.68
C MET A 302 -12.60 -1.00 -0.40
N ILE A 303 -13.77 -0.38 -0.29
CA ILE A 303 -14.83 -0.49 -1.28
C ILE A 303 -14.74 0.63 -2.32
N SER A 304 -14.91 0.29 -3.60
CA SER A 304 -14.98 1.27 -4.68
C SER A 304 -16.22 2.18 -4.54
N ALA A 305 -16.02 3.47 -4.74
CA ALA A 305 -17.15 4.40 -4.85
C ALA A 305 -18.04 4.11 -6.06
N LYS A 306 -17.55 3.30 -7.01
CA LYS A 306 -18.24 2.88 -8.24
C LYS A 306 -18.59 1.39 -8.22
N ALA A 307 -18.57 0.76 -7.03
CA ALA A 307 -18.86 -0.67 -6.88
C ALA A 307 -20.23 -1.02 -7.47
N LYS A 308 -20.24 -2.01 -8.35
CA LYS A 308 -21.48 -2.55 -8.94
C LYS A 308 -22.09 -3.64 -8.10
N HIS A 309 -21.27 -4.25 -7.24
CA HIS A 309 -21.64 -5.37 -6.39
C HIS A 309 -21.30 -5.10 -4.91
N PRO A 310 -21.85 -3.98 -4.33
CA PRO A 310 -21.46 -3.55 -3.00
C PRO A 310 -21.86 -4.53 -1.89
N ASN A 311 -22.98 -5.27 -2.01
CA ASN A 311 -23.35 -6.24 -1.00
C ASN A 311 -22.38 -7.43 -0.98
N CYS A 312 -21.98 -7.92 -2.17
CA CYS A 312 -20.97 -8.97 -2.27
C CYS A 312 -19.59 -8.46 -1.76
N ALA A 313 -19.24 -7.20 -1.98
CA ALA A 313 -18.00 -6.62 -1.45
C ALA A 313 -18.01 -6.56 0.10
N TYR A 314 -19.11 -6.14 0.72
CA TYR A 314 -19.25 -6.18 2.18
C TYR A 314 -19.25 -7.61 2.73
N ASN A 315 -19.91 -8.56 2.05
CA ASN A 315 -19.84 -9.98 2.41
C ASN A 315 -18.40 -10.50 2.35
N TRP A 316 -17.64 -10.12 1.33
CA TRP A 316 -16.22 -10.45 1.22
C TRP A 316 -15.41 -9.86 2.37
N MET A 317 -15.56 -8.57 2.68
CA MET A 317 -14.88 -7.93 3.81
C MET A 317 -15.14 -8.65 5.13
N ASN A 318 -16.38 -9.05 5.38
CA ASN A 318 -16.72 -9.79 6.59
C ASN A 318 -16.17 -11.24 6.57
N TRP A 319 -16.15 -11.87 5.41
CA TRP A 319 -15.64 -13.23 5.22
C TRP A 319 -14.15 -13.32 5.48
N ILE A 320 -13.38 -12.47 4.81
CA ILE A 320 -11.92 -12.54 4.81
C ILE A 320 -11.31 -12.27 6.19
N ILE A 321 -11.99 -11.51 7.04
CA ILE A 321 -11.61 -11.28 8.43
C ILE A 321 -12.38 -12.17 9.42
N SER A 322 -13.15 -13.17 8.95
CA SER A 322 -13.75 -14.14 9.88
C SER A 322 -12.66 -14.97 10.55
N PRO A 323 -12.85 -15.42 11.80
CA PRO A 323 -11.77 -16.04 12.57
C PRO A 323 -11.06 -17.17 11.85
N LYS A 324 -11.83 -18.07 11.21
CA LYS A 324 -11.27 -19.23 10.47
C LYS A 324 -10.51 -18.81 9.22
N VAL A 325 -11.11 -17.96 8.39
CA VAL A 325 -10.53 -17.56 7.12
C VAL A 325 -9.30 -16.65 7.37
N ASN A 326 -9.40 -15.70 8.30
CA ASN A 326 -8.28 -14.83 8.61
C ASN A 326 -7.09 -15.62 9.21
N ALA A 327 -7.34 -16.72 9.96
CA ALA A 327 -6.29 -17.64 10.39
C ALA A 327 -5.62 -18.33 9.18
N GLN A 328 -6.41 -18.84 8.23
CA GLN A 328 -5.88 -19.52 7.04
C GLN A 328 -5.03 -18.58 6.17
N VAL A 329 -5.54 -17.38 5.91
CA VAL A 329 -4.82 -16.37 5.11
C VAL A 329 -3.53 -15.96 5.81
N ALA A 330 -3.61 -15.66 7.12
CA ALA A 330 -2.44 -15.24 7.89
C ALA A 330 -1.34 -16.30 7.91
N GLU A 331 -1.70 -17.58 8.04
CA GLU A 331 -0.74 -18.69 7.99
C GLU A 331 -0.13 -18.86 6.59
N TYR A 332 -0.96 -18.76 5.55
CA TYR A 332 -0.50 -18.91 4.16
C TYR A 332 0.44 -17.77 3.74
N PHE A 333 0.04 -16.55 4.01
CA PHE A 333 0.82 -15.37 3.64
C PHE A 333 2.03 -15.16 4.58
N GLY A 334 1.91 -15.53 5.84
CA GLY A 334 2.92 -15.25 6.86
C GLY A 334 2.80 -13.83 7.40
N GLU A 335 1.66 -13.54 8.03
CA GLU A 335 1.34 -12.23 8.60
C GLU A 335 0.65 -12.33 9.97
N ALA A 336 0.63 -11.23 10.70
CA ALA A 336 -0.22 -11.12 11.86
C ALA A 336 -1.69 -10.93 11.43
N PRO A 337 -2.63 -11.81 11.84
CA PRO A 337 -4.02 -11.67 11.48
C PRO A 337 -4.63 -10.40 12.09
N SER A 338 -5.63 -9.82 11.42
CA SER A 338 -6.37 -8.70 11.98
C SER A 338 -7.38 -9.09 13.05
N ASN A 339 -7.95 -10.29 12.97
CA ASN A 339 -8.95 -10.78 13.90
C ASN A 339 -8.31 -11.52 15.08
N ALA A 340 -8.51 -11.01 16.31
CA ALA A 340 -7.93 -11.59 17.52
C ALA A 340 -8.33 -13.07 17.76
N LYS A 341 -9.52 -13.48 17.32
CA LYS A 341 -10.00 -14.86 17.44
C LYS A 341 -9.31 -15.82 16.47
N ALA A 342 -8.71 -15.32 15.39
CA ALA A 342 -7.96 -16.13 14.44
C ALA A 342 -6.81 -16.87 15.12
N CYS A 343 -6.17 -16.24 16.11
CA CYS A 343 -5.05 -16.82 16.84
C CYS A 343 -5.33 -18.16 17.54
N THR A 344 -6.59 -18.44 17.85
CA THR A 344 -6.98 -19.74 18.43
C THR A 344 -7.23 -20.82 17.39
N LEU A 345 -7.35 -20.43 16.12
CA LEU A 345 -7.75 -21.29 15.00
C LEU A 345 -6.60 -21.60 14.03
N THR A 346 -5.44 -20.96 14.22
CA THR A 346 -4.23 -21.28 13.45
C THR A 346 -3.80 -22.73 13.68
N THR A 347 -3.30 -23.36 12.64
CA THR A 347 -2.75 -24.74 12.68
C THR A 347 -1.45 -24.73 13.50
N ASP A 348 -0.54 -23.79 13.19
CA ASP A 348 0.60 -23.48 14.07
C ASP A 348 0.12 -22.68 15.28
N LYS A 349 0.16 -23.30 16.46
CA LYS A 349 -0.25 -22.66 17.72
C LYS A 349 0.64 -21.50 18.15
N ASN A 350 1.82 -21.38 17.57
CA ASN A 350 2.74 -20.27 17.82
C ASN A 350 2.59 -19.14 16.79
N HIS A 351 1.76 -19.28 15.77
CA HIS A 351 1.65 -18.32 14.68
C HIS A 351 1.52 -16.87 15.17
N CYS A 352 0.52 -16.58 15.98
CA CYS A 352 0.29 -15.23 16.49
C CYS A 352 1.40 -14.70 17.40
N THR A 353 2.13 -15.58 18.08
CA THR A 353 3.33 -15.20 18.86
C THR A 353 4.50 -14.90 17.92
N THR A 354 4.71 -15.75 16.92
CA THR A 354 5.76 -15.59 15.92
C THR A 354 5.60 -14.29 15.12
N TYR A 355 4.38 -13.94 14.77
CA TYR A 355 4.04 -12.74 14.01
C TYR A 355 3.60 -11.56 14.88
N HIS A 356 3.80 -11.63 16.19
CA HIS A 356 3.55 -10.54 17.14
C HIS A 356 2.12 -9.94 17.05
N ALA A 357 1.10 -10.76 16.76
CA ALA A 357 -0.26 -10.27 16.46
C ALA A 357 -0.84 -9.36 17.54
N ALA A 358 -0.62 -9.68 18.83
CA ALA A 358 -1.10 -8.92 19.98
C ALA A 358 0.02 -8.10 20.67
N ASP A 359 1.23 -8.10 20.15
CA ASP A 359 2.39 -7.45 20.77
C ASP A 359 2.60 -6.05 20.21
N GLU A 360 1.86 -5.08 20.73
CA GLU A 360 2.00 -3.68 20.31
C GLU A 360 3.40 -3.10 20.61
N SER A 361 4.21 -3.74 21.48
CA SER A 361 5.58 -3.28 21.74
C SER A 361 6.52 -3.56 20.57
N TYR A 362 6.32 -4.68 19.88
CA TYR A 362 7.05 -5.01 18.65
C TYR A 362 6.75 -3.99 17.54
N TRP A 363 5.47 -3.62 17.39
CA TRP A 363 5.04 -2.74 16.30
C TRP A 363 5.45 -1.27 16.47
N LYS A 364 5.96 -0.87 17.63
CA LYS A 364 6.48 0.49 17.85
C LYS A 364 7.68 0.84 16.97
N ASP A 365 8.47 -0.16 16.59
CA ASP A 365 9.65 0.00 15.73
C ASP A 365 9.34 -0.30 14.25
N VAL A 366 8.06 -0.48 13.92
CA VAL A 366 7.58 -0.67 12.54
C VAL A 366 6.79 0.56 12.10
N HIS A 367 7.30 1.25 11.10
CA HIS A 367 6.66 2.40 10.47
C HIS A 367 5.75 1.93 9.34
N PHE A 368 4.45 1.89 9.61
CA PHE A 368 3.48 1.41 8.63
C PHE A 368 3.35 2.36 7.43
N TRP A 369 3.31 1.80 6.24
CA TRP A 369 3.13 2.54 5.00
C TRP A 369 1.97 3.51 5.09
N THR A 370 2.26 4.75 4.73
CA THR A 370 1.30 5.85 4.73
C THR A 370 1.57 6.70 3.49
N THR A 371 0.54 7.21 2.87
CA THR A 371 0.70 8.08 1.69
C THR A 371 1.43 9.37 2.09
N PRO A 372 2.64 9.66 1.55
CA PRO A 372 3.28 10.96 1.72
C PRO A 372 2.44 12.09 1.14
N ILE A 373 2.13 13.09 1.95
CA ILE A 373 1.34 14.25 1.57
C ILE A 373 2.10 15.56 1.87
N ALA A 374 1.70 16.65 1.21
CA ALA A 374 2.40 17.93 1.36
C ALA A 374 2.25 18.54 2.76
N GLN A 375 1.17 18.23 3.48
CA GLN A 375 1.08 18.49 4.91
C GLN A 375 1.82 17.35 5.63
N CYS A 376 2.83 17.71 6.44
CA CYS A 376 3.62 16.70 7.13
C CYS A 376 2.77 15.91 8.12
N VAL A 377 2.69 14.58 7.93
CA VAL A 377 1.90 13.68 8.79
C VAL A 377 2.48 13.56 10.20
N ASP A 378 3.73 13.96 10.43
CA ASP A 378 4.39 14.03 11.74
C ASP A 378 3.98 15.26 12.56
N GLY A 379 3.05 16.08 12.07
CA GLY A 379 2.49 17.25 12.74
C GLY A 379 3.29 18.53 12.59
N ARG A 380 4.37 18.57 11.82
CA ARG A 380 5.08 19.82 11.50
C ARG A 380 4.19 20.73 10.66
N THR A 381 4.11 22.01 11.04
CA THR A 381 3.30 23.03 10.36
C THR A 381 4.14 24.16 9.75
N ASP A 382 5.41 24.24 10.11
CA ASP A 382 6.39 25.25 9.70
C ASP A 382 7.12 24.89 8.41
N THR A 383 6.89 23.69 7.90
CA THR A 383 7.48 23.19 6.66
C THR A 383 6.45 22.42 5.81
N LYS A 384 6.80 22.15 4.57
CA LYS A 384 6.03 21.28 3.67
C LYS A 384 6.79 20.00 3.42
N CYS A 385 6.08 18.90 3.45
CA CYS A 385 6.61 17.61 3.08
C CYS A 385 6.45 17.34 1.58
N VAL A 386 7.28 16.45 1.06
CA VAL A 386 7.29 16.07 -0.35
C VAL A 386 6.16 15.10 -0.63
N PRO A 387 5.16 15.46 -1.48
CA PRO A 387 4.01 14.61 -1.73
C PRO A 387 4.36 13.42 -2.63
N TYR A 388 3.56 12.34 -2.55
CA TYR A 388 3.79 11.06 -3.22
C TYR A 388 4.06 11.18 -4.74
N ALA A 389 3.43 12.12 -5.44
CA ALA A 389 3.70 12.35 -6.86
C ALA A 389 5.18 12.67 -7.17
N LYS A 390 5.88 13.30 -6.22
CA LYS A 390 7.32 13.55 -6.32
C LYS A 390 8.14 12.29 -6.03
N TRP A 391 7.64 11.42 -5.16
CA TRP A 391 8.26 10.11 -4.91
C TRP A 391 8.21 9.24 -6.16
N VAL A 392 7.08 9.19 -6.87
CA VAL A 392 6.94 8.48 -8.16
C VAL A 392 7.94 9.01 -9.20
N GLN A 393 8.09 10.35 -9.30
CA GLN A 393 9.06 10.96 -10.21
C GLN A 393 10.50 10.55 -9.85
N ALA A 394 10.88 10.71 -8.56
CA ALA A 394 12.21 10.37 -8.08
C ALA A 394 12.53 8.88 -8.22
N TRP A 395 11.55 8.01 -8.02
CA TRP A 395 11.71 6.56 -8.18
C TRP A 395 12.11 6.20 -9.62
N THR A 396 11.50 6.85 -10.60
CA THR A 396 11.90 6.68 -12.00
C THR A 396 13.35 7.12 -12.23
N GLU A 397 13.77 8.24 -11.62
CA GLU A 397 15.14 8.73 -11.72
C GLU A 397 16.17 7.85 -11.01
N ILE A 398 15.79 7.19 -9.89
CA ILE A 398 16.64 6.24 -9.15
C ILE A 398 16.95 5.01 -9.99
N LYS A 399 15.96 4.50 -10.71
CA LYS A 399 16.14 3.27 -11.50
C LYS A 399 16.84 3.50 -12.85
N GLY A 400 16.75 4.69 -13.41
CA GLY A 400 17.33 5.08 -14.70
C GLY A 400 16.39 4.88 -15.88
#